data_8c5521d47a43db072ba93eb43feda991
#
_entry.id   8c5521d47a43db072ba93eb43feda991
#
_cell.length_a   1.000
_cell.length_b   1.000
_cell.length_c   1.000
_cell.angle_alpha   90.00
_cell.angle_beta   90.00
_cell.angle_gamma   90.00
#
_symmetry.space_group_name_H-M   'P 1'
#
loop_
_entity.id
_entity.type
_entity.pdbx_description
1 polymer ?
#
loop_
_entity_poly.entity_id
_entity_poly.type
_entity_poly.pdbx_seq_one_letter_code
_entity_poly.pdbx_strand_id
1 'polypeptide(L)'
;KQIHLWDEAVEEDIAAVDLELERLNADKTDAATQKATVNKPKRRLLPDHLHTIRIEHEPASTQCSCGCQLRRIGEDISEKLHFRPAQFYKEQHVRGKWVCDQCDTLTQQAMPAYVIDKGIASPELLSHVLVSKYADHLPLYRQRLIYQRAGIDLSRSTLSDWVGRCGVELEPLANALKQVVLQQRVIHADETPVTIMRMGDDEKKPKKGYVWAYATTQYNPVQAVIYDFQDSRSGQHAEEFLKGWQGHLVCDDYSGYKARFKSGDVIEVGCMAHARRK
;
A
#
# COMPACT_ATOMS: atom_id res chain seq x y z
N LYS A 1 -14.70 -8.42 26.74
CA LYS A 1 -15.82 -7.83 25.93
C LYS A 1 -15.31 -7.02 24.73
N GLN A 2 -14.02 -6.81 24.55
CA GLN A 2 -13.45 -6.12 23.38
C GLN A 2 -13.18 -7.04 22.17
N ILE A 3 -13.24 -8.34 22.37
CA ILE A 3 -12.97 -9.35 21.33
C ILE A 3 -14.06 -9.39 20.26
N HIS A 4 -15.31 -9.14 20.62
CA HIS A 4 -16.46 -9.21 19.69
C HIS A 4 -16.45 -8.16 18.56
N LEU A 5 -15.87 -6.97 18.78
CA LEU A 5 -15.90 -5.90 17.75
C LEU A 5 -14.95 -6.20 16.57
N TRP A 6 -13.89 -6.93 16.84
CA TRP A 6 -12.92 -7.35 15.81
C TRP A 6 -13.40 -8.58 15.03
N ASP A 7 -14.09 -9.49 15.71
CA ASP A 7 -14.64 -10.69 15.08
C ASP A 7 -15.80 -10.32 14.12
N GLU A 8 -16.69 -9.41 14.48
CA GLU A 8 -17.76 -8.91 13.60
C GLU A 8 -17.20 -8.23 12.33
N ALA A 9 -16.16 -7.38 12.46
CA ALA A 9 -15.57 -6.72 11.30
C ALA A 9 -14.88 -7.71 10.34
N VAL A 10 -14.30 -8.78 10.86
CA VAL A 10 -13.68 -9.86 10.07
C VAL A 10 -14.74 -10.74 9.42
N GLU A 11 -15.83 -11.07 10.12
CA GLU A 11 -16.92 -11.86 9.55
C GLU A 11 -17.68 -11.11 8.46
N GLU A 12 -17.92 -9.80 8.60
CA GLU A 12 -18.47 -8.95 7.54
C GLU A 12 -17.54 -8.87 6.31
N ASP A 13 -16.24 -8.78 6.52
CA ASP A 13 -15.25 -8.79 5.43
C ASP A 13 -15.24 -10.15 4.70
N ILE A 14 -15.34 -11.26 5.42
CA ILE A 14 -15.44 -12.62 4.86
C ILE A 14 -16.73 -12.76 4.04
N ALA A 15 -17.86 -12.37 4.59
CA ALA A 15 -19.16 -12.45 3.90
C ALA A 15 -19.18 -11.59 2.61
N ALA A 16 -18.57 -10.40 2.64
CA ALA A 16 -18.45 -9.54 1.46
C ALA A 16 -17.55 -10.15 0.37
N VAL A 17 -16.48 -10.86 0.76
CA VAL A 17 -15.59 -11.58 -0.16
C VAL A 17 -16.31 -12.77 -0.79
N ASP A 18 -17.04 -13.55 -0.01
CA ASP A 18 -17.78 -14.71 -0.49
C ASP A 18 -18.86 -14.31 -1.50
N LEU A 19 -19.58 -13.23 -1.24
CA LEU A 19 -20.62 -12.71 -2.15
C LEU A 19 -20.05 -12.20 -3.48
N GLU A 20 -18.85 -11.62 -3.48
CA GLU A 20 -18.14 -11.18 -4.69
C GLU A 20 -17.56 -12.38 -5.46
N LEU A 21 -17.08 -13.42 -4.76
CA LEU A 21 -16.63 -14.68 -5.36
C LEU A 21 -17.79 -15.44 -6.01
N GLU A 22 -18.97 -15.47 -5.38
CA GLU A 22 -20.18 -16.06 -5.97
C GLU A 22 -20.60 -15.34 -7.24
N ARG A 23 -20.54 -13.97 -7.28
CA ARG A 23 -20.80 -13.18 -8.48
C ARG A 23 -19.81 -13.47 -9.60
N LEU A 24 -18.51 -13.50 -9.27
CA LEU A 24 -17.45 -13.80 -10.24
C LEU A 24 -17.53 -15.24 -10.78
N ASN A 25 -18.01 -16.18 -9.97
CA ASN A 25 -18.22 -17.56 -10.38
C ASN A 25 -19.51 -17.73 -11.20
N ALA A 26 -20.57 -16.99 -10.91
CA ALA A 26 -21.79 -16.95 -11.72
C ALA A 26 -21.52 -16.40 -13.13
N ASP A 27 -20.73 -15.32 -13.24
CA ASP A 27 -20.30 -14.75 -14.51
C ASP A 27 -19.40 -15.69 -15.33
N LYS A 28 -18.72 -16.68 -14.70
CA LYS A 28 -17.88 -17.67 -15.38
C LYS A 28 -18.68 -18.85 -15.96
N THR A 29 -19.84 -19.18 -15.39
CA THR A 29 -20.66 -20.30 -15.88
C THR A 29 -21.39 -19.98 -17.17
N ASP A 30 -21.66 -18.70 -17.47
CA ASP A 30 -22.30 -18.28 -18.72
C ASP A 30 -21.31 -18.01 -19.87
N ALA A 31 -19.98 -18.06 -19.61
CA ALA A 31 -18.94 -17.71 -20.57
C ALA A 31 -18.25 -18.91 -21.26
N ALA A 32 -18.76 -20.14 -21.08
CA ALA A 32 -18.07 -21.35 -21.57
C ALA A 32 -18.19 -21.61 -23.10
N THR A 33 -18.67 -20.68 -23.90
CA THR A 33 -18.84 -20.91 -25.35
C THR A 33 -18.39 -19.78 -26.29
N GLN A 34 -17.54 -18.85 -25.86
CA GLN A 34 -16.92 -17.89 -26.79
C GLN A 34 -15.43 -17.72 -26.49
N LYS A 35 -14.58 -17.96 -27.51
CA LYS A 35 -13.14 -17.63 -27.48
C LYS A 35 -12.96 -16.20 -26.99
N ALA A 36 -12.51 -16.02 -25.76
CA ALA A 36 -12.28 -14.74 -25.14
C ALA A 36 -11.13 -14.03 -25.86
N THR A 37 -11.44 -13.02 -26.66
CA THR A 37 -10.50 -11.93 -26.91
C THR A 37 -10.20 -11.28 -25.57
N VAL A 38 -8.92 -11.30 -25.17
CA VAL A 38 -8.43 -10.65 -23.94
C VAL A 38 -8.75 -9.16 -24.03
N ASN A 39 -9.89 -8.75 -23.49
CA ASN A 39 -10.23 -7.35 -23.32
C ASN A 39 -9.29 -6.75 -22.27
N LYS A 40 -8.27 -6.02 -22.73
CA LYS A 40 -7.47 -5.17 -21.82
C LYS A 40 -8.44 -4.27 -21.07
N PRO A 41 -8.38 -4.17 -19.74
CA PRO A 41 -9.27 -3.32 -18.97
C PRO A 41 -9.16 -1.88 -19.48
N LYS A 42 -10.25 -1.35 -20.02
CA LYS A 42 -10.34 0.05 -20.49
C LYS A 42 -10.34 0.94 -19.25
N ARG A 43 -9.43 1.92 -19.21
CA ARG A 43 -9.46 2.99 -18.20
C ARG A 43 -10.86 3.62 -18.21
N ARG A 44 -11.52 3.66 -17.06
CA ARG A 44 -12.71 4.48 -16.88
C ARG A 44 -12.29 5.94 -16.86
N LEU A 45 -12.99 6.76 -17.61
CA LEU A 45 -12.80 8.21 -17.58
C LEU A 45 -13.22 8.74 -16.20
N LEU A 46 -12.51 9.76 -15.72
CA LEU A 46 -12.91 10.45 -14.51
C LEU A 46 -14.19 11.26 -14.78
N PRO A 47 -15.12 11.37 -13.80
CA PRO A 47 -16.37 12.09 -13.99
C PRO A 47 -16.16 13.56 -14.34
N ASP A 48 -16.96 14.07 -15.30
CA ASP A 48 -16.83 15.43 -15.81
C ASP A 48 -17.23 16.52 -14.79
N HIS A 49 -18.06 16.17 -13.80
CA HIS A 49 -18.49 17.12 -12.76
C HIS A 49 -17.42 17.48 -11.74
N LEU A 50 -16.27 16.80 -11.77
CA LEU A 50 -15.18 17.09 -10.84
C LEU A 50 -14.52 18.45 -11.17
N HIS A 51 -14.24 19.21 -10.12
CA HIS A 51 -13.39 20.39 -10.26
C HIS A 51 -12.06 20.01 -10.88
N THR A 52 -11.69 20.67 -11.97
CA THR A 52 -10.49 20.35 -12.74
C THR A 52 -9.47 21.47 -12.57
N ILE A 53 -8.25 21.09 -12.16
CA ILE A 53 -7.09 21.98 -12.15
C ILE A 53 -6.23 21.59 -13.36
N ARG A 54 -6.00 22.54 -14.28
CA ARG A 54 -5.15 22.35 -15.46
C ARG A 54 -3.72 22.78 -15.11
N ILE A 55 -2.77 21.86 -15.29
CA ILE A 55 -1.34 22.10 -15.08
C ILE A 55 -0.64 21.91 -16.42
N GLU A 56 -0.03 22.95 -16.93
CA GLU A 56 0.69 22.91 -18.21
C GLU A 56 2.17 22.59 -17.96
N HIS A 57 2.70 21.63 -18.72
CA HIS A 57 4.11 21.26 -18.71
C HIS A 57 4.69 21.62 -20.08
N GLU A 58 5.34 22.76 -20.14
CA GLU A 58 6.01 23.24 -21.33
C GLU A 58 7.51 22.98 -21.28
N PRO A 59 8.17 22.81 -22.44
CA PRO A 59 9.63 22.66 -22.47
C PRO A 59 10.32 23.92 -21.92
N ALA A 60 11.47 23.74 -21.28
CA ALA A 60 12.25 24.84 -20.71
C ALA A 60 12.66 25.92 -21.76
N SER A 61 12.73 25.54 -23.04
CA SER A 61 12.99 26.44 -24.15
C SER A 61 12.13 26.05 -25.36
N THR A 62 11.54 27.04 -26.01
CA THR A 62 10.85 26.89 -27.29
C THR A 62 11.77 27.16 -28.50
N GLN A 63 13.08 27.26 -28.28
CA GLN A 63 14.08 27.32 -29.34
C GLN A 63 14.66 25.93 -29.64
N CYS A 64 14.72 25.58 -30.92
CA CYS A 64 15.41 24.37 -31.38
C CYS A 64 16.93 24.57 -31.35
N SER A 65 17.68 23.47 -31.26
CA SER A 65 19.15 23.49 -31.35
C SER A 65 19.67 24.08 -32.66
N CYS A 66 18.85 24.13 -33.72
CA CYS A 66 19.16 24.82 -34.98
C CYS A 66 18.93 26.34 -34.96
N GLY A 67 18.49 26.92 -33.82
CA GLY A 67 18.20 28.34 -33.63
C GLY A 67 16.79 28.78 -34.04
N CYS A 68 15.96 27.90 -34.57
CA CYS A 68 14.60 28.21 -35.01
C CYS A 68 13.60 28.11 -33.82
N GLN A 69 12.47 28.82 -33.94
CA GLN A 69 11.36 28.74 -32.99
C GLN A 69 10.56 27.44 -33.21
N LEU A 70 10.28 26.72 -32.14
CA LEU A 70 9.40 25.55 -32.15
C LEU A 70 7.94 26.00 -32.30
N ARG A 71 7.15 25.23 -33.08
CA ARG A 71 5.71 25.41 -33.20
C ARG A 71 4.98 24.30 -32.44
N ARG A 72 3.97 24.68 -31.65
CA ARG A 72 3.11 23.71 -30.95
C ARG A 72 2.20 23.02 -31.96
N ILE A 73 2.26 21.69 -32.03
CA ILE A 73 1.48 20.87 -32.99
C ILE A 73 0.37 20.07 -32.32
N GLY A 74 0.34 20.05 -30.97
CA GLY A 74 -0.68 19.33 -30.22
C GLY A 74 -0.35 19.28 -28.74
N GLU A 75 -1.15 18.54 -28.01
CA GLU A 75 -0.97 18.33 -26.56
C GLU A 75 -1.38 16.91 -26.17
N ASP A 76 -0.71 16.33 -25.17
CA ASP A 76 -1.14 15.12 -24.49
C ASP A 76 -1.71 15.50 -23.13
N ILE A 77 -2.93 15.04 -22.84
CA ILE A 77 -3.61 15.30 -21.59
C ILE A 77 -3.58 14.00 -20.75
N SER A 78 -3.09 14.12 -19.52
CA SER A 78 -3.15 13.06 -18.52
C SER A 78 -3.90 13.56 -17.30
N GLU A 79 -4.85 12.79 -16.81
CA GLU A 79 -5.66 13.17 -15.64
C GLU A 79 -5.23 12.39 -14.40
N LYS A 80 -5.16 13.08 -13.27
CA LYS A 80 -4.92 12.52 -11.94
C LYS A 80 -6.09 12.84 -11.04
N LEU A 81 -6.56 11.85 -10.29
CA LEU A 81 -7.58 12.04 -9.27
C LEU A 81 -6.92 12.43 -7.95
N HIS A 82 -7.27 13.60 -7.47
CA HIS A 82 -6.80 14.13 -6.19
C HIS A 82 -7.90 14.09 -5.14
N PHE A 83 -7.51 14.02 -3.88
CA PHE A 83 -8.37 14.06 -2.73
C PHE A 83 -7.89 15.11 -1.74
N ARG A 84 -8.78 16.04 -1.40
CA ARG A 84 -8.68 16.86 -0.17
C ARG A 84 -9.75 16.36 0.78
N PRO A 85 -9.57 16.41 2.11
CA PRO A 85 -10.60 15.97 3.04
C PRO A 85 -11.98 16.48 2.61
N ALA A 86 -12.91 15.55 2.39
CA ALA A 86 -14.28 15.76 1.90
C ALA A 86 -14.46 16.22 0.43
N GLN A 87 -13.39 16.33 -0.40
CA GLN A 87 -13.53 16.74 -1.80
C GLN A 87 -12.59 15.99 -2.72
N PHE A 88 -13.14 15.38 -3.78
CA PHE A 88 -12.37 14.91 -4.93
C PHE A 88 -12.27 16.00 -5.99
N TYR A 89 -11.11 16.09 -6.62
CA TYR A 89 -10.89 16.94 -7.81
C TYR A 89 -9.93 16.23 -8.76
N LYS A 90 -9.90 16.62 -10.01
CA LYS A 90 -8.97 16.06 -10.99
C LYS A 90 -7.95 17.11 -11.42
N GLU A 91 -6.69 16.70 -11.49
CA GLU A 91 -5.64 17.46 -12.14
C GLU A 91 -5.44 16.95 -13.56
N GLN A 92 -5.48 17.85 -14.50
CA GLN A 92 -5.14 17.58 -15.89
C GLN A 92 -3.71 18.05 -16.16
N HIS A 93 -2.82 17.10 -16.37
CA HIS A 93 -1.45 17.37 -16.79
C HIS A 93 -1.42 17.46 -18.30
N VAL A 94 -1.26 18.67 -18.82
CA VAL A 94 -1.24 18.95 -20.25
C VAL A 94 0.21 19.13 -20.70
N ARG A 95 0.64 18.34 -21.68
CA ARG A 95 1.98 18.40 -22.24
C ARG A 95 1.89 18.82 -23.71
N GLY A 96 2.32 20.03 -24.01
CA GLY A 96 2.40 20.53 -25.38
C GLY A 96 3.36 19.68 -26.22
N LYS A 97 3.00 19.43 -27.46
CA LYS A 97 3.88 18.84 -28.49
C LYS A 97 4.38 19.96 -29.38
N TRP A 98 5.69 20.09 -29.45
CA TRP A 98 6.36 21.15 -30.17
C TRP A 98 7.22 20.59 -31.30
N VAL A 99 7.15 21.19 -32.47
CA VAL A 99 7.96 20.78 -33.63
C VAL A 99 8.74 21.96 -34.17
N CYS A 100 9.93 21.69 -34.67
CA CYS A 100 10.70 22.65 -35.43
C CYS A 100 10.40 22.45 -36.91
N ASP A 101 9.84 23.46 -37.58
CA ASP A 101 9.48 23.36 -39.01
C ASP A 101 10.74 23.32 -39.93
N GLN A 102 11.95 23.55 -39.41
CA GLN A 102 13.20 23.50 -40.18
C GLN A 102 13.89 22.14 -40.15
N CYS A 103 13.85 21.46 -39.00
CA CYS A 103 14.57 20.19 -38.79
C CYS A 103 13.67 19.06 -38.30
N ASP A 104 12.36 19.24 -38.27
CA ASP A 104 11.34 18.28 -37.85
C ASP A 104 11.57 17.67 -36.44
N THR A 105 12.41 18.33 -35.64
CA THR A 105 12.68 17.86 -34.27
C THR A 105 11.43 18.04 -33.42
N LEU A 106 10.94 16.92 -32.84
CA LEU A 106 9.82 16.92 -31.90
C LEU A 106 10.33 17.07 -30.47
N THR A 107 9.75 18.00 -29.73
CA THR A 107 10.05 18.24 -28.30
C THR A 107 8.76 18.19 -27.49
N GLN A 108 8.78 17.42 -26.39
CA GLN A 108 7.70 17.35 -25.43
C GLN A 108 8.29 17.20 -24.03
N GLN A 109 7.73 17.92 -23.05
CA GLN A 109 8.12 17.79 -21.65
C GLN A 109 7.78 16.40 -21.13
N ALA A 110 8.69 15.79 -20.39
CA ALA A 110 8.44 14.52 -19.72
C ALA A 110 7.35 14.67 -18.64
N MET A 111 6.57 13.60 -18.42
CA MET A 111 5.64 13.57 -17.29
C MET A 111 6.44 13.49 -15.99
N PRO A 112 6.08 14.24 -14.94
CA PRO A 112 6.67 14.06 -13.62
C PRO A 112 6.54 12.60 -13.14
N ALA A 113 7.52 12.14 -12.36
CA ALA A 113 7.47 10.83 -11.74
C ALA A 113 6.34 10.77 -10.69
N TYR A 114 5.63 9.65 -10.67
CA TYR A 114 4.56 9.37 -9.72
C TYR A 114 4.84 8.05 -9.00
N VAL A 115 4.32 7.90 -7.79
CA VAL A 115 4.43 6.65 -7.00
C VAL A 115 3.94 5.45 -7.79
N ILE A 116 2.83 5.60 -8.49
CA ILE A 116 2.32 4.56 -9.41
C ILE A 116 2.36 5.09 -10.83
N ASP A 117 3.26 4.53 -11.62
CA ASP A 117 3.46 4.93 -13.00
C ASP A 117 2.16 4.72 -13.81
N LYS A 118 1.79 5.73 -14.61
CA LYS A 118 0.53 5.74 -15.39
C LYS A 118 -0.75 5.53 -14.54
N GLY A 119 -0.67 5.60 -13.22
CA GLY A 119 -1.82 5.54 -12.32
C GLY A 119 -2.68 6.81 -12.40
N ILE A 120 -3.96 6.70 -12.00
CA ILE A 120 -4.89 7.85 -11.90
C ILE A 120 -4.85 8.51 -10.51
N ALA A 121 -4.29 7.82 -9.49
CA ALA A 121 -4.23 8.34 -8.14
C ALA A 121 -3.06 9.31 -7.99
N SER A 122 -3.32 10.41 -7.32
CA SER A 122 -2.28 11.31 -6.85
C SER A 122 -1.64 10.76 -5.58
N PRO A 123 -0.44 11.24 -5.19
CA PRO A 123 0.19 10.87 -3.92
C PRO A 123 -0.71 11.13 -2.70
N GLU A 124 -1.50 12.22 -2.73
CA GLU A 124 -2.42 12.57 -1.65
C GLU A 124 -3.55 11.56 -1.51
N LEU A 125 -4.12 11.09 -2.63
CA LEU A 125 -5.15 10.07 -2.61
C LEU A 125 -4.58 8.73 -2.13
N LEU A 126 -3.38 8.35 -2.58
CA LEU A 126 -2.69 7.13 -2.11
C LEU A 126 -2.44 7.19 -0.60
N SER A 127 -1.92 8.33 -0.10
CA SER A 127 -1.70 8.55 1.33
C SER A 127 -3.00 8.46 2.12
N HIS A 128 -4.09 9.05 1.62
CA HIS A 128 -5.40 8.96 2.27
C HIS A 128 -5.89 7.51 2.37
N VAL A 129 -5.76 6.72 1.30
CA VAL A 129 -6.15 5.30 1.29
C VAL A 129 -5.35 4.51 2.32
N LEU A 130 -4.03 4.73 2.39
CA LEU A 130 -3.15 4.03 3.34
C LEU A 130 -3.44 4.41 4.80
N VAL A 131 -3.53 5.72 5.10
CA VAL A 131 -3.81 6.22 6.45
C VAL A 131 -5.17 5.71 6.91
N SER A 132 -6.21 5.85 6.08
CA SER A 132 -7.54 5.35 6.40
C SER A 132 -7.55 3.84 6.68
N LYS A 133 -6.76 3.05 5.92
CA LYS A 133 -6.71 1.60 6.12
C LYS A 133 -5.93 1.20 7.37
N TYR A 134 -4.76 1.77 7.59
CA TYR A 134 -3.82 1.28 8.59
C TYR A 134 -3.81 2.08 9.90
N ALA A 135 -4.10 3.38 9.85
CA ALA A 135 -4.19 4.22 11.05
C ALA A 135 -5.65 4.33 11.56
N ASP A 136 -6.63 4.48 10.65
CA ASP A 136 -8.03 4.69 11.00
C ASP A 136 -8.84 3.37 10.98
N HIS A 137 -8.18 2.23 10.70
CA HIS A 137 -8.79 0.90 10.63
C HIS A 137 -10.02 0.81 9.71
N LEU A 138 -10.04 1.60 8.62
CA LEU A 138 -11.13 1.65 7.66
C LEU A 138 -10.85 0.69 6.50
N PRO A 139 -11.56 -0.45 6.38
CA PRO A 139 -11.33 -1.42 5.32
C PRO A 139 -11.58 -0.84 3.93
N LEU A 140 -10.91 -1.36 2.91
CA LEU A 140 -10.99 -0.85 1.53
C LEU A 140 -12.43 -0.87 0.99
N TYR A 141 -13.27 -1.85 1.38
CA TYR A 141 -14.66 -1.90 0.93
C TYR A 141 -15.48 -0.73 1.48
N ARG A 142 -15.25 -0.32 2.74
CA ARG A 142 -15.91 0.86 3.34
C ARG A 142 -15.41 2.15 2.69
N GLN A 143 -14.12 2.25 2.41
CA GLN A 143 -13.56 3.38 1.65
C GLN A 143 -14.22 3.50 0.28
N ARG A 144 -14.36 2.37 -0.46
CA ARG A 144 -15.08 2.34 -1.74
C ARG A 144 -16.49 2.92 -1.62
N LEU A 145 -17.27 2.48 -0.61
CA LEU A 145 -18.63 2.97 -0.39
C LEU A 145 -18.67 4.48 -0.07
N ILE A 146 -17.67 4.99 0.65
CA ILE A 146 -17.52 6.43 0.91
C ILE A 146 -17.28 7.17 -0.41
N TYR A 147 -16.37 6.68 -1.24
CA TYR A 147 -16.04 7.29 -2.54
C TYR A 147 -17.22 7.24 -3.51
N GLN A 148 -17.97 6.15 -3.52
CA GLN A 148 -19.19 6.03 -4.33
C GLN A 148 -20.25 7.08 -3.95
N ARG A 149 -20.43 7.41 -2.66
CA ARG A 149 -21.31 8.50 -2.22
C ARG A 149 -20.84 9.88 -2.71
N ALA A 150 -19.54 10.03 -2.94
CA ALA A 150 -18.95 11.23 -3.56
C ALA A 150 -18.94 11.18 -5.10
N GLY A 151 -19.60 10.18 -5.73
CA GLY A 151 -19.67 10.03 -7.18
C GLY A 151 -18.45 9.38 -7.82
N ILE A 152 -17.51 8.83 -7.03
CA ILE A 152 -16.28 8.21 -7.52
C ILE A 152 -16.37 6.69 -7.39
N ASP A 153 -16.40 5.98 -8.51
CA ASP A 153 -16.43 4.52 -8.51
C ASP A 153 -15.02 3.94 -8.69
N LEU A 154 -14.40 3.58 -7.57
CA LEU A 154 -13.13 2.85 -7.51
C LEU A 154 -13.39 1.41 -7.08
N SER A 155 -12.90 0.44 -7.87
CA SER A 155 -13.05 -0.97 -7.52
C SER A 155 -12.19 -1.31 -6.30
N ARG A 156 -12.60 -2.32 -5.53
CA ARG A 156 -11.79 -2.81 -4.41
C ARG A 156 -10.43 -3.36 -4.88
N SER A 157 -10.41 -4.02 -6.04
CA SER A 157 -9.17 -4.50 -6.66
C SER A 157 -8.21 -3.35 -6.99
N THR A 158 -8.71 -2.22 -7.48
CA THR A 158 -7.90 -1.02 -7.71
C THR A 158 -7.29 -0.48 -6.42
N LEU A 159 -8.10 -0.36 -5.36
CA LEU A 159 -7.62 0.09 -4.06
C LEU A 159 -6.58 -0.88 -3.47
N SER A 160 -6.81 -2.19 -3.61
CA SER A 160 -5.86 -3.21 -3.16
C SER A 160 -4.55 -3.18 -3.94
N ASP A 161 -4.58 -3.00 -5.26
CA ASP A 161 -3.39 -2.83 -6.10
C ASP A 161 -2.59 -1.59 -5.68
N TRP A 162 -3.25 -0.47 -5.40
CA TRP A 162 -2.58 0.73 -4.90
C TRP A 162 -1.87 0.51 -3.58
N VAL A 163 -2.54 -0.17 -2.64
CA VAL A 163 -1.94 -0.52 -1.34
C VAL A 163 -0.71 -1.40 -1.53
N GLY A 164 -0.80 -2.43 -2.39
CA GLY A 164 0.34 -3.31 -2.67
C GLY A 164 1.53 -2.57 -3.30
N ARG A 165 1.27 -1.73 -4.30
CA ARG A 165 2.34 -0.94 -4.97
C ARG A 165 2.97 0.07 -4.02
N CYS A 166 2.17 0.80 -3.23
CA CYS A 166 2.71 1.70 -2.22
C CYS A 166 3.55 0.95 -1.18
N GLY A 167 3.18 -0.28 -0.82
CA GLY A 167 3.97 -1.12 0.08
C GLY A 167 5.37 -1.39 -0.46
N VAL A 168 5.49 -1.71 -1.75
CA VAL A 168 6.79 -1.91 -2.42
C VAL A 168 7.61 -0.61 -2.44
N GLU A 169 7.00 0.51 -2.80
CA GLU A 169 7.69 1.80 -2.86
C GLU A 169 8.13 2.32 -1.47
N LEU A 170 7.41 1.93 -0.41
CA LEU A 170 7.75 2.29 0.97
C LEU A 170 8.74 1.32 1.64
N GLU A 171 9.07 0.20 1.00
CA GLU A 171 9.99 -0.80 1.56
C GLU A 171 11.37 -0.22 1.94
N PRO A 172 12.02 0.65 1.14
CA PRO A 172 13.29 1.27 1.53
C PRO A 172 13.19 2.08 2.84
N LEU A 173 12.05 2.76 3.03
CA LEU A 173 11.79 3.53 4.25
C LEU A 173 11.56 2.59 5.46
N ALA A 174 10.82 1.50 5.28
CA ALA A 174 10.65 0.48 6.30
C ALA A 174 11.98 -0.17 6.69
N ASN A 175 12.85 -0.45 5.71
CA ASN A 175 14.19 -0.98 5.97
C ASN A 175 15.07 0.03 6.72
N ALA A 176 14.99 1.32 6.41
CA ALA A 176 15.69 2.36 7.17
C ALA A 176 15.19 2.43 8.62
N LEU A 177 13.85 2.35 8.83
CA LEU A 177 13.25 2.31 10.16
C LEU A 177 13.71 1.07 10.96
N LYS A 178 13.80 -0.11 10.30
CA LYS A 178 14.35 -1.32 10.90
C LYS A 178 15.76 -1.08 11.45
N GLN A 179 16.62 -0.42 10.67
CA GLN A 179 17.98 -0.10 11.12
C GLN A 179 17.98 0.83 12.34
N VAL A 180 17.09 1.82 12.37
CA VAL A 180 16.94 2.71 13.53
C VAL A 180 16.53 1.93 14.80
N VAL A 181 15.59 1.00 14.67
CA VAL A 181 15.17 0.13 15.78
C VAL A 181 16.31 -0.78 16.23
N LEU A 182 17.04 -1.40 15.30
CA LEU A 182 18.16 -2.29 15.61
C LEU A 182 19.41 -1.57 16.17
N GLN A 183 19.48 -0.25 16.12
CA GLN A 183 20.53 0.52 16.81
C GLN A 183 20.26 0.69 18.30
N GLN A 184 19.06 0.36 18.77
CA GLN A 184 18.67 0.56 20.15
C GLN A 184 19.18 -0.60 21.05
N ARG A 185 19.54 -0.25 22.27
CA ARG A 185 20.02 -1.24 23.28
C ARG A 185 18.89 -2.08 23.88
N VAL A 186 17.67 -1.58 23.84
CA VAL A 186 16.49 -2.26 24.38
C VAL A 186 15.39 -2.22 23.31
N ILE A 187 14.89 -3.40 22.95
CA ILE A 187 13.80 -3.57 22.00
C ILE A 187 12.68 -4.38 22.67
N HIS A 188 11.45 -3.96 22.49
CA HIS A 188 10.27 -4.75 22.82
C HIS A 188 9.87 -5.59 21.60
N ALA A 189 9.53 -6.85 21.81
CA ALA A 189 9.05 -7.74 20.77
C ALA A 189 7.76 -8.44 21.21
N ASP A 190 6.82 -8.55 20.28
CA ASP A 190 5.55 -9.27 20.45
C ASP A 190 5.08 -9.78 19.09
N GLU A 191 4.29 -10.85 19.04
CA GLU A 191 3.71 -11.36 17.81
C GLU A 191 2.20 -11.59 17.94
N THR A 192 1.46 -11.13 16.92
CA THR A 192 0.01 -11.24 16.86
C THR A 192 -0.41 -12.12 15.69
N PRO A 193 -1.29 -13.12 15.86
CA PRO A 193 -1.81 -13.92 14.77
C PRO A 193 -2.75 -13.09 13.89
N VAL A 194 -2.65 -13.30 12.57
CA VAL A 194 -3.57 -12.73 11.57
C VAL A 194 -4.05 -13.83 10.64
N THR A 195 -5.28 -13.70 10.15
CA THR A 195 -5.85 -14.66 9.21
C THR A 195 -5.45 -14.30 7.79
N ILE A 196 -4.85 -15.26 7.06
CA ILE A 196 -4.50 -15.13 5.65
C ILE A 196 -5.61 -15.76 4.83
N MET A 197 -6.25 -14.96 3.98
CA MET A 197 -7.19 -15.43 2.98
C MET A 197 -6.41 -15.99 1.79
N ARG A 198 -6.57 -17.27 1.46
CA ARG A 198 -5.97 -17.87 0.27
C ARG A 198 -6.94 -17.81 -0.90
N MET A 199 -6.45 -17.39 -2.06
CA MET A 199 -7.17 -17.45 -3.32
C MET A 199 -6.70 -18.70 -4.07
N GLY A 200 -7.56 -19.74 -4.16
CA GLY A 200 -7.30 -20.95 -4.94
C GLY A 200 -8.14 -22.15 -4.49
N ASP A 201 -8.45 -23.04 -5.42
CA ASP A 201 -9.42 -24.14 -5.25
C ASP A 201 -9.00 -25.26 -4.29
N ASP A 202 -7.74 -25.35 -3.88
CA ASP A 202 -7.23 -26.54 -3.18
C ASP A 202 -7.15 -26.45 -1.65
N GLU A 203 -7.36 -25.29 -1.03
CA GLU A 203 -7.33 -25.18 0.44
C GLU A 203 -8.45 -24.31 1.01
N LYS A 204 -9.54 -24.95 1.38
CA LYS A 204 -10.74 -24.33 2.00
C LYS A 204 -10.53 -23.78 3.42
N LYS A 205 -9.32 -23.87 4.00
CA LYS A 205 -9.08 -23.43 5.37
C LYS A 205 -8.18 -22.19 5.38
N PRO A 206 -8.59 -21.11 6.09
CA PRO A 206 -7.74 -19.94 6.28
C PRO A 206 -6.44 -20.34 7.00
N LYS A 207 -5.30 -19.83 6.52
CA LYS A 207 -3.99 -20.03 7.17
C LYS A 207 -3.77 -18.92 8.18
N LYS A 208 -3.17 -19.25 9.32
CA LYS A 208 -2.68 -18.24 10.27
C LYS A 208 -1.30 -17.75 9.84
N GLY A 209 -1.17 -16.45 9.64
CA GLY A 209 0.10 -15.74 9.63
C GLY A 209 0.31 -14.98 10.93
N TYR A 210 1.44 -14.31 11.06
CA TYR A 210 1.80 -13.55 12.25
C TYR A 210 2.41 -12.21 11.87
N VAL A 211 2.03 -11.18 12.60
CA VAL A 211 2.69 -9.88 12.56
C VAL A 211 3.58 -9.78 13.79
N TRP A 212 4.87 -9.70 13.56
CA TRP A 212 5.89 -9.49 14.58
C TRP A 212 6.12 -8.00 14.72
N ALA A 213 5.97 -7.46 15.91
CA ALA A 213 6.19 -6.06 16.21
C ALA A 213 7.49 -5.90 17.02
N TYR A 214 8.38 -5.03 16.55
CA TYR A 214 9.60 -4.67 17.25
C TYR A 214 9.57 -3.16 17.51
N ALA A 215 9.58 -2.78 18.78
CA ALA A 215 9.41 -1.40 19.20
C ALA A 215 10.57 -0.91 20.07
N THR A 216 10.89 0.36 19.93
CA THR A 216 11.77 1.06 20.88
C THR A 216 11.05 1.29 22.21
N THR A 217 11.78 1.59 23.28
CA THR A 217 11.17 1.91 24.57
C THR A 217 10.59 3.31 24.58
N GLN A 218 9.61 3.57 25.45
CA GLN A 218 9.05 4.91 25.67
C GLN A 218 10.06 5.96 26.16
N TYR A 219 11.21 5.51 26.67
CA TYR A 219 12.29 6.38 27.18
C TYR A 219 13.33 6.68 26.10
N ASN A 220 13.19 6.09 24.91
CA ASN A 220 14.10 6.33 23.82
C ASN A 220 13.74 7.66 23.13
N PRO A 221 14.73 8.49 22.75
CA PRO A 221 14.49 9.72 21.98
C PRO A 221 13.75 9.46 20.64
N VAL A 222 14.02 8.30 20.03
CA VAL A 222 13.32 7.86 18.82
C VAL A 222 12.31 6.80 19.21
N GLN A 223 11.03 7.15 19.19
CA GLN A 223 9.93 6.21 19.38
C GLN A 223 9.49 5.65 18.03
N ALA A 224 9.73 4.37 17.82
CA ALA A 224 9.47 3.70 16.56
C ALA A 224 8.99 2.27 16.79
N VAL A 225 8.16 1.79 15.88
CA VAL A 225 7.78 0.39 15.79
C VAL A 225 7.91 -0.05 14.33
N ILE A 226 8.48 -1.24 14.13
CA ILE A 226 8.53 -1.92 12.84
C ILE A 226 7.71 -3.21 12.93
N TYR A 227 6.94 -3.47 11.90
CA TYR A 227 6.14 -4.69 11.77
C TYR A 227 6.77 -5.58 10.71
N ASP A 228 6.93 -6.85 11.04
CA ASP A 228 7.39 -7.90 10.13
C ASP A 228 6.30 -8.95 10.00
N PHE A 229 5.75 -9.11 8.79
CA PHE A 229 4.71 -10.09 8.52
C PHE A 229 5.34 -11.41 8.07
N GLN A 230 4.93 -12.50 8.74
CA GLN A 230 5.41 -13.84 8.45
C GLN A 230 4.23 -14.83 8.32
N ASP A 231 4.42 -15.86 7.53
CA ASP A 231 3.40 -16.87 7.27
C ASP A 231 3.32 -17.97 8.35
N SER A 232 4.14 -17.87 9.38
CA SER A 232 4.21 -18.81 10.52
C SER A 232 4.70 -18.13 11.80
N ARG A 233 4.52 -18.81 12.95
CA ARG A 233 5.04 -18.40 14.26
C ARG A 233 6.43 -19.01 14.54
N SER A 234 7.22 -19.30 13.51
CA SER A 234 8.55 -19.90 13.71
C SER A 234 9.51 -18.90 14.38
N GLY A 235 10.26 -19.34 15.39
CA GLY A 235 11.33 -18.54 16.02
C GLY A 235 12.44 -18.13 15.06
N GLN A 236 12.58 -18.79 13.90
CA GLN A 236 13.52 -18.42 12.85
C GLN A 236 13.28 -16.99 12.33
N HIS A 237 12.03 -16.52 12.32
CA HIS A 237 11.71 -15.15 11.90
C HIS A 237 12.31 -14.12 12.86
N ALA A 238 12.19 -14.34 14.17
CA ALA A 238 12.82 -13.48 15.18
C ALA A 238 14.36 -13.56 15.11
N GLU A 239 14.90 -14.75 14.85
CA GLU A 239 16.33 -14.94 14.67
C GLU A 239 16.88 -14.19 13.46
N GLU A 240 16.20 -14.26 12.32
CA GLU A 240 16.56 -13.54 11.09
C GLU A 240 16.43 -12.02 11.28
N PHE A 241 15.33 -11.55 11.90
CA PHE A 241 15.10 -10.13 12.13
C PHE A 241 16.18 -9.52 13.03
N LEU A 242 16.53 -10.20 14.15
CA LEU A 242 17.49 -9.74 15.14
C LEU A 242 18.94 -10.19 14.86
N LYS A 243 19.22 -10.69 13.66
CA LYS A 243 20.55 -11.17 13.28
C LYS A 243 21.60 -10.08 13.45
N GLY A 244 22.65 -10.37 14.23
CA GLY A 244 23.73 -9.43 14.54
C GLY A 244 23.39 -8.33 15.55
N TRP A 245 22.14 -8.25 16.03
CA TRP A 245 21.78 -7.33 17.08
C TRP A 245 22.17 -7.86 18.45
N GLN A 246 22.62 -6.94 19.35
CA GLN A 246 23.00 -7.21 20.73
C GLN A 246 22.29 -6.24 21.67
N GLY A 247 21.72 -6.76 22.75
CA GLY A 247 21.00 -5.91 23.71
C GLY A 247 20.00 -6.65 24.57
N HIS A 248 19.01 -5.91 25.07
CA HIS A 248 17.96 -6.43 25.95
C HIS A 248 16.66 -6.54 25.16
N LEU A 249 16.15 -7.76 25.02
CA LEU A 249 14.87 -8.03 24.37
C LEU A 249 13.77 -8.19 25.41
N VAL A 250 12.84 -7.25 25.43
CA VAL A 250 11.65 -7.32 26.29
C VAL A 250 10.55 -8.06 25.54
N CYS A 251 10.25 -9.28 25.95
CA CYS A 251 9.25 -10.13 25.31
C CYS A 251 8.43 -10.91 26.33
N ASP A 252 7.43 -11.66 25.86
CA ASP A 252 6.78 -12.69 26.63
C ASP A 252 7.68 -13.95 26.76
N ASP A 253 7.19 -15.00 27.40
CA ASP A 253 7.93 -16.27 27.58
C ASP A 253 7.81 -17.19 26.35
N TYR A 254 7.56 -16.65 25.15
CA TYR A 254 7.43 -17.47 23.96
C TYR A 254 8.75 -18.16 23.57
N SER A 255 8.65 -19.46 23.35
CA SER A 255 9.82 -20.31 23.06
C SER A 255 10.60 -19.93 21.79
N GLY A 256 9.94 -19.22 20.85
CA GLY A 256 10.56 -18.77 19.60
C GLY A 256 11.71 -17.78 19.79
N TYR A 257 11.76 -17.04 20.90
CA TYR A 257 12.88 -16.15 21.20
C TYR A 257 14.07 -16.85 21.88
N LYS A 258 13.85 -18.04 22.47
CA LYS A 258 14.86 -18.72 23.33
C LYS A 258 16.16 -19.06 22.59
N ALA A 259 16.12 -19.27 21.28
CA ALA A 259 17.33 -19.54 20.51
C ALA A 259 18.32 -18.36 20.54
N ARG A 260 17.80 -17.11 20.52
CA ARG A 260 18.62 -15.89 20.55
C ARG A 260 19.32 -15.66 21.90
N PHE A 261 18.72 -16.10 22.98
CA PHE A 261 19.30 -15.93 24.31
C PHE A 261 20.49 -16.90 24.59
N LYS A 262 20.56 -18.02 23.85
CA LYS A 262 21.65 -19.00 24.01
C LYS A 262 23.01 -18.48 23.56
N SER A 263 23.05 -17.51 22.64
CA SER A 263 24.31 -16.90 22.18
C SER A 263 24.96 -16.00 23.21
N GLY A 264 24.19 -15.52 24.21
CA GLY A 264 24.65 -14.56 25.22
C GLY A 264 24.69 -13.09 24.77
N ASP A 265 24.52 -12.84 23.46
CA ASP A 265 24.50 -11.48 22.88
C ASP A 265 23.19 -10.74 23.14
N VAL A 266 22.11 -11.49 23.34
CA VAL A 266 20.78 -10.96 23.61
C VAL A 266 20.34 -11.41 25.01
N ILE A 267 20.02 -10.43 25.84
CA ILE A 267 19.58 -10.64 27.24
C ILE A 267 18.04 -10.62 27.25
N GLU A 268 17.46 -11.68 27.79
CA GLU A 268 16.00 -11.78 27.95
C GLU A 268 15.54 -10.88 29.11
N VAL A 269 14.45 -10.10 28.84
CA VAL A 269 13.76 -9.31 29.86
C VAL A 269 12.25 -9.63 29.76
N GLY A 270 11.67 -10.08 30.87
CA GLY A 270 10.24 -10.42 30.91
C GLY A 270 9.35 -9.19 30.80
N CYS A 271 8.34 -9.27 29.92
CA CYS A 271 7.36 -8.21 29.76
C CYS A 271 6.36 -8.20 30.91
N MET A 272 6.37 -7.15 31.74
CA MET A 272 5.45 -6.99 32.86
C MET A 272 3.98 -6.86 32.45
N ALA A 273 3.70 -6.37 31.26
CA ALA A 273 2.34 -6.30 30.74
C ALA A 273 1.75 -7.70 30.52
N HIS A 274 2.56 -8.65 30.00
CA HIS A 274 2.17 -10.05 29.87
C HIS A 274 2.05 -10.76 31.22
N ALA A 275 2.96 -10.49 32.14
CA ALA A 275 2.90 -11.07 33.50
C ALA A 275 1.62 -10.67 34.27
N ARG A 276 1.08 -9.47 34.04
CA ARG A 276 -0.17 -8.98 34.65
C ARG A 276 -1.44 -9.58 34.06
N ARG A 277 -1.38 -10.19 32.85
CA ARG A 277 -2.53 -10.81 32.20
C ARG A 277 -2.77 -12.26 32.63
N LYS A 278 -1.79 -12.88 33.31
CA LYS A 278 -1.91 -14.18 33.96
C LYS A 278 -2.48 -14.01 35.35
#